data_66043903895baa6780fc766fd2450166
#
_entry.id   66043903895baa6780fc766fd2450166
#
_cell.length_a   1.000
_cell.length_b   1.000
_cell.length_c   1.000
_cell.angle_alpha   90.00
_cell.angle_beta   90.00
_cell.angle_gamma   90.00
#
_symmetry.space_group_name_H-M   'P 1'
#
loop_
_entity.id
_entity.type
_entity.pdbx_description
1 polymer ?
#
loop_
_entity_poly.entity_id
_entity_poly.type
_entity_poly.pdbx_seq_one_letter_code
_entity_poly.pdbx_strand_id
1 'polypeptide(L)'
;MNENKATRPYPLRIPESLLELADAKSRAERTDRSTALRQLLYAGAEEYVLELLSEGRISTTRAADILDVSVHRVHELAKKHGLKLGGTLEDHHRSVEEARTLIG
;
A
#
# COMPACT_ATOMS: atom_id res chain seq x y z
N MET A 1 4.28 19.90 0.03
CA MET A 1 3.91 18.91 1.06
C MET A 1 3.02 17.82 0.45
N ASN A 2 3.32 16.59 0.76
CA ASN A 2 2.56 15.47 0.21
C ASN A 2 1.33 15.19 1.06
N GLU A 3 0.14 15.41 0.48
CA GLU A 3 -1.12 15.19 1.19
C GLU A 3 -1.34 13.74 1.61
N ASN A 4 -0.73 12.78 0.90
CA ASN A 4 -0.86 11.36 1.21
C ASN A 4 -0.25 10.98 2.56
N LYS A 5 0.62 11.84 3.09
CA LYS A 5 1.26 11.60 4.39
C LYS A 5 0.47 12.20 5.54
N ALA A 6 -0.51 13.03 5.24
CA ALA A 6 -1.36 13.62 6.27
C ALA A 6 -2.29 12.55 6.84
N THR A 7 -2.44 12.54 8.16
CA THR A 7 -3.34 11.60 8.82
C THR A 7 -4.56 12.36 9.34
N ARG A 8 -5.66 11.64 9.44
CA ARG A 8 -6.88 12.20 10.04
C ARG A 8 -7.66 11.09 10.74
N PRO A 9 -8.40 11.43 11.78
CA PRO A 9 -9.21 10.44 12.49
C PRO A 9 -10.25 9.84 11.54
N TYR A 10 -10.45 8.54 11.66
CA TYR A 10 -11.47 7.85 10.88
C TYR A 10 -12.13 6.80 11.78
N PRO A 11 -13.40 6.95 12.14
CA PRO A 11 -14.06 5.98 13.00
C PRO A 11 -14.29 4.68 12.25
N LEU A 12 -13.87 3.58 12.86
CA LEU A 12 -13.95 2.27 12.23
C LEU A 12 -14.24 1.23 13.30
N ARG A 13 -15.21 0.37 13.04
CA ARG A 13 -15.47 -0.77 13.92
C ARG A 13 -14.55 -1.91 13.54
N ILE A 14 -13.81 -2.41 14.51
CA ILE A 14 -12.82 -3.45 14.27
C ILE A 14 -13.22 -4.70 15.06
N PRO A 15 -13.28 -5.88 14.42
CA PRO A 15 -13.57 -7.12 15.14
C PRO A 15 -12.57 -7.35 16.27
N GLU A 16 -13.07 -7.91 17.38
CA GLU A 16 -12.22 -8.17 18.54
C GLU A 16 -11.02 -9.06 18.20
N SER A 17 -11.22 -10.03 17.32
CA SER A 17 -10.13 -10.92 16.92
C SER A 17 -8.96 -10.17 16.30
N LEU A 18 -9.26 -9.13 15.52
CA LEU A 18 -8.22 -8.32 14.91
C LEU A 18 -7.56 -7.39 15.93
N LEU A 19 -8.34 -6.92 16.92
CA LEU A 19 -7.76 -6.13 18.01
C LEU A 19 -6.82 -6.99 18.85
N GLU A 20 -7.19 -8.24 19.12
CA GLU A 20 -6.33 -9.17 19.84
C GLU A 20 -5.05 -9.46 19.08
N LEU A 21 -5.16 -9.60 17.75
CA LEU A 21 -4.00 -9.80 16.90
C LEU A 21 -3.07 -8.59 16.97
N ALA A 22 -3.65 -7.38 16.89
CA ALA A 22 -2.89 -6.15 16.99
C ALA A 22 -2.21 -6.03 18.35
N ASP A 23 -2.89 -6.43 19.42
CA ASP A 23 -2.29 -6.42 20.76
C ASP A 23 -1.12 -7.39 20.85
N ALA A 24 -1.26 -8.58 20.29
CA ALA A 24 -0.18 -9.56 20.27
C ALA A 24 1.02 -9.03 19.50
N LYS A 25 0.77 -8.43 18.35
CA LYS A 25 1.82 -7.83 17.52
C LYS A 25 2.51 -6.69 18.27
N SER A 26 1.73 -5.83 18.92
CA SER A 26 2.30 -4.69 19.66
C SER A 26 3.20 -5.14 20.79
N ARG A 27 2.82 -6.20 21.49
CA ARG A 27 3.65 -6.75 22.56
C ARG A 27 4.93 -7.37 22.00
N ALA A 28 4.81 -8.13 20.93
CA ALA A 28 5.96 -8.81 20.32
C ALA A 28 6.98 -7.80 19.78
N GLU A 29 6.52 -6.68 19.24
CA GLU A 29 7.38 -5.68 18.61
C GLU A 29 7.64 -4.48 19.52
N ARG A 30 7.16 -4.53 20.74
CA ARG A 30 7.34 -3.47 21.75
C ARG A 30 6.85 -2.11 21.24
N THR A 31 5.66 -2.11 20.69
CA THR A 31 5.01 -0.90 20.20
C THR A 31 3.58 -0.84 20.75
N ASP A 32 2.81 0.16 20.34
CA ASP A 32 1.43 0.30 20.81
C ASP A 32 0.45 -0.31 19.80
N ARG A 33 -0.80 -0.47 20.26
CA ARG A 33 -1.86 -1.07 19.44
C ARG A 33 -2.12 -0.27 18.17
N SER A 34 -2.15 1.05 18.27
CA SER A 34 -2.41 1.91 17.10
C SER A 34 -1.35 1.74 16.03
N THR A 35 -0.09 1.66 16.44
CA THR A 35 1.01 1.42 15.51
C THR A 35 0.88 0.05 14.86
N ALA A 36 0.57 -0.97 15.67
CA ALA A 36 0.39 -2.34 15.14
C ALA A 36 -0.76 -2.38 14.13
N LEU A 37 -1.87 -1.70 14.43
CA LEU A 37 -3.01 -1.63 13.50
C LEU A 37 -2.62 -0.95 12.20
N ARG A 38 -1.87 0.16 12.26
CA ARG A 38 -1.43 0.84 11.05
C ARG A 38 -0.51 -0.05 10.22
N GLN A 39 0.37 -0.80 10.88
CA GLN A 39 1.28 -1.72 10.18
C GLN A 39 0.49 -2.81 9.46
N LEU A 40 -0.53 -3.36 10.12
CA LEU A 40 -1.39 -4.36 9.51
C LEU A 40 -2.18 -3.79 8.34
N LEU A 41 -2.65 -2.55 8.49
CA LEU A 41 -3.35 -1.87 7.41
C LEU A 41 -2.44 -1.64 6.21
N TYR A 42 -1.22 -1.20 6.43
CA TYR A 42 -0.25 -1.01 5.35
C TYR A 42 0.09 -2.33 4.66
N ALA A 43 0.19 -3.42 5.41
CA ALA A 43 0.45 -4.73 4.81
C ALA A 43 -0.67 -5.13 3.83
N GLY A 44 -1.92 -4.90 4.24
CA GLY A 44 -3.06 -5.16 3.35
C GLY A 44 -3.11 -4.21 2.16
N ALA A 45 -2.80 -2.93 2.40
CA ALA A 45 -2.76 -1.92 1.33
C ALA A 45 -1.67 -2.26 0.32
N GLU A 46 -0.52 -2.71 0.80
CA GLU A 46 0.59 -3.13 -0.06
C GLU A 46 0.15 -4.21 -1.03
N GLU A 47 -0.52 -5.23 -0.50
CA GLU A 47 -0.99 -6.34 -1.33
C GLU A 47 -1.97 -5.86 -2.39
N TYR A 48 -2.93 -5.04 -2.01
CA TYR A 48 -3.92 -4.51 -2.95
C TYR A 48 -3.30 -3.59 -4.01
N VAL A 49 -2.40 -2.71 -3.58
CA VAL A 49 -1.71 -1.80 -4.50
C VAL A 49 -0.89 -2.58 -5.53
N LEU A 50 -0.20 -3.64 -5.08
CA LEU A 50 0.57 -4.47 -6.00
C LEU A 50 -0.34 -5.19 -7.00
N GLU A 51 -1.53 -5.60 -6.56
CA GLU A 51 -2.52 -6.18 -7.45
C GLU A 51 -2.94 -5.18 -8.54
N LEU A 52 -3.27 -3.94 -8.15
CA LEU A 52 -3.62 -2.90 -9.10
C LEU A 52 -2.48 -2.62 -10.07
N LEU A 53 -1.26 -2.60 -9.55
CA LEU A 53 -0.08 -2.35 -10.35
C LEU A 53 0.14 -3.46 -11.38
N SER A 54 -0.05 -4.72 -10.98
CA SER A 54 0.12 -5.86 -11.89
C SER A 54 -0.93 -5.85 -13.00
N GLU A 55 -2.09 -5.26 -12.74
CA GLU A 55 -3.16 -5.13 -13.72
C GLU A 55 -3.04 -3.88 -14.58
N GLY A 56 -2.00 -3.09 -14.35
CA GLY A 56 -1.80 -1.85 -15.08
C GLY A 56 -2.80 -0.76 -14.72
N ARG A 57 -3.42 -0.84 -13.56
CA ARG A 57 -4.46 0.09 -13.14
C ARG A 57 -3.95 1.31 -12.39
N ILE A 58 -2.73 1.27 -11.91
CA ILE A 58 -2.06 2.44 -11.34
C ILE A 58 -0.59 2.43 -11.78
N SER A 59 0.02 3.61 -11.74
CA SER A 59 1.43 3.74 -12.07
C SER A 59 2.31 3.36 -10.88
N THR A 60 3.57 3.07 -11.16
CA THR A 60 4.56 2.78 -10.11
C THR A 60 4.73 4.00 -9.21
N THR A 61 4.73 5.19 -9.80
CA THR A 61 4.85 6.43 -9.04
C THR A 61 3.67 6.61 -8.08
N ARG A 62 2.46 6.33 -8.56
CA ARG A 62 1.27 6.45 -7.72
C ARG A 62 1.30 5.40 -6.61
N ALA A 63 1.73 4.18 -6.92
CA ALA A 63 1.87 3.11 -5.92
C ALA A 63 2.84 3.54 -4.82
N ALA A 64 3.98 4.10 -5.21
CA ALA A 64 4.98 4.57 -4.26
C ALA A 64 4.40 5.67 -3.36
N ASP A 65 3.62 6.56 -3.94
CA ASP A 65 3.00 7.66 -3.21
C ASP A 65 1.98 7.15 -2.19
N ILE A 66 1.12 6.22 -2.60
CA ILE A 66 0.10 5.65 -1.71
C ILE A 66 0.75 4.92 -0.54
N LEU A 67 1.78 4.14 -0.81
CA LEU A 67 2.45 3.33 0.21
C LEU A 67 3.50 4.11 1.00
N ASP A 68 3.75 5.37 0.62
CA ASP A 68 4.75 6.23 1.26
C ASP A 68 6.14 5.58 1.25
N VAL A 69 6.52 5.07 0.09
CA VAL A 69 7.83 4.44 -0.13
C VAL A 69 8.40 4.95 -1.45
N SER A 70 9.65 4.62 -1.72
CA SER A 70 10.28 4.98 -2.99
C SER A 70 9.80 4.08 -4.11
N VAL A 71 9.95 4.54 -5.35
CA VAL A 71 9.65 3.73 -6.53
C VAL A 71 10.51 2.46 -6.53
N HIS A 72 11.77 2.60 -6.12
CA HIS A 72 12.66 1.44 -5.99
C HIS A 72 12.08 0.40 -5.04
N ARG A 73 11.53 0.86 -3.91
CA ARG A 73 10.91 -0.05 -2.94
C ARG A 73 9.68 -0.75 -3.52
N VAL A 74 8.89 -0.04 -4.35
CA VAL A 74 7.76 -0.65 -5.03
C VAL A 74 8.21 -1.79 -5.92
N HIS A 75 9.31 -1.60 -6.67
CA HIS A 75 9.86 -2.65 -7.52
C HIS A 75 10.34 -3.84 -6.69
N GLU A 76 10.97 -3.59 -5.55
CA GLU A 76 11.39 -4.66 -4.66
C GLU A 76 10.20 -5.46 -4.14
N LEU A 77 9.14 -4.76 -3.72
CA LEU A 77 7.92 -5.40 -3.22
C LEU A 77 7.24 -6.24 -4.30
N ALA A 78 7.17 -5.70 -5.52
CA ALA A 78 6.60 -6.42 -6.64
C ALA A 78 7.39 -7.69 -6.94
N LYS A 79 8.70 -7.59 -6.93
CA LYS A 79 9.58 -8.73 -7.15
C LYS A 79 9.39 -9.79 -6.07
N LYS A 80 9.29 -9.36 -4.82
CA LYS A 80 9.08 -10.25 -3.68
C LYS A 80 7.78 -11.03 -3.81
N HIS A 81 6.75 -10.39 -4.38
CA HIS A 81 5.45 -11.02 -4.60
C HIS A 81 5.35 -11.75 -5.94
N GLY A 82 6.45 -11.87 -6.66
CA GLY A 82 6.48 -12.58 -7.94
C GLY A 82 5.80 -11.86 -9.08
N LEU A 83 5.62 -10.55 -8.96
CA LEU A 83 4.97 -9.75 -9.98
C LEU A 83 5.99 -9.19 -10.97
N LYS A 84 5.60 -9.13 -12.23
CA LYS A 84 6.40 -8.47 -13.26
C LYS A 84 5.77 -7.12 -13.52
N LEU A 85 6.50 -6.07 -13.22
CA LEU A 85 6.05 -4.73 -13.56
C LEU A 85 6.42 -4.47 -15.01
N GLY A 86 5.50 -3.84 -15.74
CA GLY A 86 5.69 -3.57 -17.15
C GLY A 86 7.04 -2.95 -17.44
N GLY A 87 7.80 -3.57 -18.31
CA GLY A 87 9.10 -3.11 -18.69
C GLY A 87 9.13 -2.21 -19.90
N THR A 88 7.97 -1.95 -20.51
CA THR A 88 7.90 -1.12 -21.71
C THR A 88 7.33 0.26 -21.38
N LEU A 89 7.72 1.24 -22.16
CA LEU A 89 7.19 2.59 -22.02
C LEU A 89 5.70 2.62 -22.26
N GLU A 90 5.24 1.80 -23.19
CA GLU A 90 3.84 1.72 -23.52
C GLU A 90 3.00 1.26 -22.32
N ASP A 91 3.44 0.23 -21.65
CA ASP A 91 2.75 -0.27 -20.46
C ASP A 91 2.72 0.78 -19.36
N HIS A 92 3.81 1.50 -19.21
CA HIS A 92 3.91 2.55 -18.22
C HIS A 92 2.91 3.69 -18.53
N HIS A 93 2.80 4.08 -19.79
CA HIS A 93 1.84 5.09 -20.22
C HIS A 93 0.41 4.69 -19.91
N ARG A 94 0.07 3.46 -20.23
CA ARG A 94 -1.28 2.95 -19.99
C ARG A 94 -1.59 2.98 -18.49
N SER A 95 -0.65 2.58 -17.67
CA SER A 95 -0.84 2.58 -16.22
C SER A 95 -1.13 3.98 -15.69
N VAL A 96 -0.45 4.99 -16.21
CA VAL A 96 -0.67 6.38 -15.78
C VAL A 96 -2.07 6.83 -16.15
N GLU A 97 -2.53 6.54 -17.36
CA GLU A 97 -3.88 6.91 -17.78
C GLU A 97 -4.96 6.21 -16.97
N GLU A 98 -4.78 4.94 -16.72
CA GLU A 98 -5.74 4.17 -15.94
C GLU A 98 -5.79 4.64 -14.49
N ALA A 99 -4.67 5.07 -13.95
CA ALA A 99 -4.61 5.62 -12.60
C ALA A 99 -5.46 6.88 -12.48
N ARG A 100 -5.43 7.74 -13.49
CA ARG A 100 -6.25 8.94 -13.50
C ARG A 100 -7.74 8.60 -13.47
N THR A 101 -8.13 7.61 -14.25
CA THR A 101 -9.52 7.17 -14.31
C THR A 101 -9.95 6.51 -13.00
N LEU A 102 -9.07 5.72 -12.42
CA LEU A 102 -9.38 4.94 -11.23
C LEU A 102 -9.40 5.80 -9.96
N ILE A 103 -8.47 6.71 -9.84
CA ILE A 103 -8.22 7.44 -8.59
C ILE A 103 -8.68 8.89 -8.66
N GLY A 104 -8.69 9.42 -9.84
CA GLY A 104 -9.05 10.82 -10.10
C GLY A 104 -10.48 11.09 -9.85
#